data_edd19d02c4831724b71df93cb09b9117
#
_entry.id   edd19d02c4831724b71df93cb09b9117
#
_cell.length_a   1.000
_cell.length_b   1.000
_cell.length_c   1.000
_cell.angle_alpha   90.00
_cell.angle_beta   90.00
_cell.angle_gamma   90.00
#
_symmetry.space_group_name_H-M   'P 1'
#
loop_
_entity.id
_entity.type
_entity.pdbx_description
1 polymer ?
#
loop_
_entity_poly.entity_id
_entity_poly.type
_entity_poly.pdbx_seq_one_letter_code
_entity_poly.pdbx_strand_id
1 'polypeptide(L)'
;MARVLVIGDVHEPVSHPGYRQFCVDLAERWGTDRVVFIGDLLDFHAISFHPTEPDASGPIDEMDEAAIRVRAWCTSFPRATVTIGNHDERVYRLAASVNIPGRFIRSYASLWGTKGW
;
A
#
# COMPACT_ATOMS: atom_id res chain seq x y z
N MET A 1 -19.54 20.91 2.81
CA MET A 1 -18.53 20.57 1.79
C MET A 1 -17.60 19.52 2.37
N ALA A 2 -17.36 18.43 1.65
CA ALA A 2 -16.46 17.38 2.13
C ALA A 2 -15.00 17.85 2.16
N ARG A 3 -14.28 17.46 3.21
CA ARG A 3 -12.84 17.67 3.33
C ARG A 3 -12.14 16.33 3.12
N VAL A 4 -11.33 16.24 2.08
CA VAL A 4 -10.70 14.99 1.68
C VAL A 4 -9.20 15.08 1.93
N LEU A 5 -8.66 14.11 2.67
CA LEU A 5 -7.22 13.90 2.76
C LEU A 5 -6.81 12.93 1.65
N VAL A 6 -5.88 13.36 0.82
CA VAL A 6 -5.32 12.56 -0.27
C VAL A 6 -3.89 12.15 0.12
N ILE A 7 -3.63 10.84 0.14
CA ILE A 7 -2.34 10.27 0.54
C ILE A 7 -1.77 9.51 -0.65
N GLY A 8 -0.55 9.84 -1.06
CA GLY A 8 0.10 9.21 -2.19
C GLY A 8 1.49 8.69 -1.86
N ASP A 9 1.97 7.78 -2.69
CA ASP A 9 3.37 7.28 -2.70
C ASP A 9 3.86 6.85 -1.32
N VAL A 10 3.08 6.02 -0.64
CA VAL A 10 3.43 5.51 0.69
C VAL A 10 4.62 4.55 0.61
N HIS A 11 4.61 3.63 -0.37
CA HIS A 11 5.68 2.68 -0.63
C HIS A 11 6.08 1.84 0.60
N GLU A 12 5.10 1.23 1.30
CA GLU A 12 5.45 0.33 2.39
C GLU A 12 6.24 -0.90 1.91
N PRO A 13 7.20 -1.41 2.64
CA PRO A 13 7.59 -1.05 4.02
C PRO A 13 8.64 0.08 4.14
N VAL A 14 8.96 0.76 3.06
CA VAL A 14 10.06 1.75 3.02
C VAL A 14 9.59 3.20 3.14
N SER A 15 8.37 3.43 3.61
CA SER A 15 7.86 4.78 3.84
C SER A 15 8.66 5.53 4.90
N HIS A 16 8.64 6.85 4.82
CA HIS A 16 9.23 7.69 5.86
C HIS A 16 8.55 7.39 7.22
N PRO A 17 9.34 7.19 8.31
CA PRO A 17 8.77 6.78 9.60
C PRO A 17 7.72 7.73 10.18
N GLY A 18 7.80 9.01 9.87
CA GLY A 18 6.86 10.03 10.34
C GLY A 18 5.65 10.25 9.43
N TYR A 19 5.57 9.61 8.27
CA TYR A 19 4.55 9.94 7.26
C TYR A 19 3.13 9.67 7.76
N ARG A 20 2.87 8.50 8.32
CA ARG A 20 1.54 8.14 8.81
C ARG A 20 1.08 9.09 9.90
N GLN A 21 1.92 9.38 10.90
CA GLN A 21 1.57 10.30 11.98
C GLN A 21 1.31 11.72 11.46
N PHE A 22 2.11 12.18 10.51
CA PHE A 22 1.88 13.45 9.83
C PHE A 22 0.49 13.52 9.18
N CYS A 23 0.08 12.45 8.50
CA CYS A 23 -1.25 12.37 7.89
C CYS A 23 -2.37 12.36 8.93
N VAL A 24 -2.18 11.64 10.05
CA VAL A 24 -3.13 11.63 11.16
C VAL A 24 -3.31 13.04 11.73
N ASP A 25 -2.22 13.72 12.01
CA ASP A 25 -2.23 15.08 12.56
C ASP A 25 -2.92 16.08 11.60
N LEU A 26 -2.67 15.94 10.29
CA LEU A 26 -3.36 16.74 9.28
C LEU A 26 -4.86 16.47 9.26
N ALA A 27 -5.25 15.18 9.30
CA ALA A 27 -6.65 14.78 9.29
C ALA A 27 -7.40 15.40 10.47
N GLU A 28 -6.81 15.35 11.66
CA GLU A 28 -7.38 15.95 12.87
C GLU A 28 -7.46 17.46 12.76
N ARG A 29 -6.34 18.10 12.38
CA ARG A 29 -6.24 19.56 12.27
C ARG A 29 -7.27 20.15 11.31
N TRP A 30 -7.51 19.48 10.18
CA TRP A 30 -8.41 19.96 9.14
C TRP A 30 -9.83 19.38 9.24
N GLY A 31 -10.06 18.46 10.17
CA GLY A 31 -11.35 17.78 10.33
C GLY A 31 -11.79 17.09 9.05
N THR A 32 -10.95 16.21 8.53
CA THR A 32 -11.22 15.51 7.26
C THR A 32 -12.35 14.50 7.40
N ASP A 33 -13.22 14.44 6.40
CA ASP A 33 -14.36 13.54 6.37
C ASP A 33 -14.06 12.25 5.61
N ARG A 34 -13.11 12.32 4.67
CA ARG A 34 -12.76 11.22 3.76
C ARG A 34 -11.26 11.12 3.58
N VAL A 35 -10.80 9.90 3.38
CA VAL A 35 -9.39 9.61 3.07
C VAL A 35 -9.32 8.80 1.79
N VAL A 36 -8.40 9.18 0.91
CA VAL A 36 -8.15 8.49 -0.36
C VAL A 36 -6.66 8.24 -0.49
N PHE A 37 -6.29 6.97 -0.67
CA PHE A 37 -4.94 6.59 -1.09
C PHE A 37 -4.92 6.50 -2.61
N ILE A 38 -4.03 7.26 -3.24
CA ILE A 38 -4.02 7.43 -4.71
C ILE A 38 -3.02 6.54 -5.43
N GLY A 39 -2.68 5.41 -4.85
CA GLY A 39 -1.80 4.42 -5.44
C GLY A 39 -0.42 4.38 -4.82
N ASP A 40 0.33 3.33 -5.16
CA ASP A 40 1.66 3.04 -4.64
C ASP A 40 1.70 2.95 -3.11
N LEU A 41 0.72 2.24 -2.56
CA LEU A 41 0.67 1.91 -1.14
C LEU A 41 1.82 0.96 -0.77
N LEU A 42 2.15 0.04 -1.67
CA LEU A 42 3.26 -0.91 -1.54
C LEU A 42 4.42 -0.52 -2.46
N ASP A 43 5.63 -0.84 -2.05
CA ASP A 43 6.81 -0.66 -2.87
C ASP A 43 7.04 -1.83 -3.84
N PHE A 44 6.89 -3.07 -3.36
CA PHE A 44 7.12 -4.30 -4.13
C PHE A 44 8.49 -4.32 -4.82
N HIS A 45 9.52 -3.88 -4.12
CA HIS A 45 10.88 -3.83 -4.66
C HIS A 45 11.38 -5.22 -5.08
N ALA A 46 11.13 -6.24 -4.23
CA ALA A 46 11.61 -7.60 -4.45
C ALA A 46 10.98 -8.31 -5.66
N ILE A 47 9.86 -7.81 -6.17
CA ILE A 47 9.19 -8.34 -7.37
C ILE A 47 9.19 -7.34 -8.54
N SER A 48 10.10 -6.38 -8.49
CA SER A 48 10.30 -5.41 -9.56
C SER A 48 10.97 -6.06 -10.78
N PHE A 49 10.75 -5.49 -11.97
CA PHE A 49 11.51 -5.82 -13.18
C PHE A 49 12.91 -5.20 -13.19
N HIS A 50 13.19 -4.30 -12.28
CA HIS A 50 14.50 -3.69 -12.11
C HIS A 50 15.42 -4.59 -11.27
N PRO A 51 16.75 -4.44 -11.39
CA PRO A 51 17.68 -5.15 -10.54
C PRO A 51 17.37 -4.90 -9.06
N THR A 52 17.38 -5.99 -8.28
CA THR A 52 17.15 -5.92 -6.83
C THR A 52 18.45 -5.55 -6.11
N GLU A 53 18.35 -4.66 -5.11
CA GLU A 53 19.49 -4.34 -4.26
C GLU A 53 19.96 -5.60 -3.50
N PRO A 54 21.29 -5.84 -3.42
CA PRO A 54 21.82 -7.08 -2.79
C PRO A 54 21.37 -7.29 -1.36
N ASP A 55 21.18 -6.23 -0.59
CA ASP A 55 20.78 -6.29 0.82
C ASP A 55 19.27 -6.14 1.04
N ALA A 56 18.49 -6.10 -0.04
CA ALA A 56 17.03 -5.96 0.06
C ALA A 56 16.39 -7.25 0.58
N SER A 57 15.27 -7.10 1.30
CA SER A 57 14.44 -8.22 1.75
C SER A 57 13.92 -9.03 0.57
N GLY A 58 13.74 -10.34 0.77
CA GLY A 58 13.05 -11.20 -0.19
C GLY A 58 11.56 -10.86 -0.28
N PRO A 59 10.84 -11.42 -1.29
CA PRO A 59 9.43 -11.08 -1.53
C PRO A 59 8.50 -11.36 -0.35
N ILE A 60 8.73 -12.45 0.38
CA ILE A 60 7.90 -12.83 1.53
C ILE A 60 8.12 -11.86 2.69
N ASP A 61 9.37 -11.61 3.05
CA ASP A 61 9.71 -10.70 4.16
C ASP A 61 9.24 -9.28 3.87
N GLU A 62 9.43 -8.80 2.65
CA GLU A 62 8.92 -7.49 2.23
C GLU A 62 7.40 -7.41 2.37
N MET A 63 6.66 -8.43 1.90
CA MET A 63 5.20 -8.45 1.99
C MET A 63 4.73 -8.53 3.44
N ASP A 64 5.35 -9.35 4.28
CA ASP A 64 4.95 -9.49 5.68
C ASP A 64 5.16 -8.18 6.44
N GLU A 65 6.29 -7.53 6.23
CA GLU A 65 6.58 -6.23 6.85
C GLU A 65 5.63 -5.14 6.32
N ALA A 66 5.41 -5.10 5.01
CA ALA A 66 4.47 -4.16 4.39
C ALA A 66 3.05 -4.36 4.93
N ALA A 67 2.58 -5.60 5.06
CA ALA A 67 1.24 -5.89 5.58
C ALA A 67 1.05 -5.37 7.02
N ILE A 68 2.07 -5.49 7.87
CA ILE A 68 2.03 -4.92 9.23
C ILE A 68 1.85 -3.40 9.17
N ARG A 69 2.62 -2.73 8.33
CA ARG A 69 2.57 -1.27 8.19
C ARG A 69 1.28 -0.78 7.55
N VAL A 70 0.79 -1.48 6.53
CA VAL A 70 -0.51 -1.18 5.89
C VAL A 70 -1.65 -1.33 6.88
N ARG A 71 -1.62 -2.36 7.74
CA ARG A 71 -2.61 -2.50 8.82
C ARG A 71 -2.57 -1.34 9.81
N ALA A 72 -1.40 -0.78 10.09
CA ALA A 72 -1.28 0.43 10.93
C ALA A 72 -1.96 1.64 10.26
N TRP A 73 -1.81 1.80 8.95
CA TRP A 73 -2.55 2.80 8.18
C TRP A 73 -4.06 2.57 8.26
N CYS A 74 -4.50 1.31 8.11
CA CYS A 74 -5.92 0.95 8.22
C CYS A 74 -6.50 1.23 9.61
N THR A 75 -5.71 1.02 10.65
CA THR A 75 -6.11 1.37 12.03
C THR A 75 -6.28 2.88 12.19
N SER A 76 -5.38 3.68 11.61
CA SER A 76 -5.48 5.14 11.63
C SER A 76 -6.63 5.67 10.78
N PHE A 77 -6.91 5.03 9.66
CA PHE A 77 -7.94 5.42 8.68
C PHE A 77 -8.80 4.22 8.31
N PRO A 78 -9.69 3.77 9.22
CA PRO A 78 -10.41 2.49 9.05
C PRO A 78 -11.37 2.46 7.86
N ARG A 79 -11.74 3.61 7.33
CA ARG A 79 -12.53 3.73 6.10
C ARG A 79 -11.83 4.66 5.13
N ALA A 80 -11.29 4.09 4.07
CA ALA A 80 -10.61 4.84 3.03
C ALA A 80 -10.95 4.25 1.66
N THR A 81 -10.81 5.07 0.63
CA THR A 81 -10.79 4.60 -0.76
C THR A 81 -9.33 4.41 -1.15
N VAL A 82 -9.03 3.26 -1.74
CA VAL A 82 -7.66 2.94 -2.18
C VAL A 82 -7.68 2.69 -3.68
N THR A 83 -6.91 3.46 -4.43
CA THR A 83 -6.66 3.19 -5.85
C THR A 83 -5.33 2.45 -6.00
N ILE A 84 -5.20 1.71 -7.07
CA ILE A 84 -4.05 0.85 -7.34
C ILE A 84 -3.06 1.59 -8.22
N GLY A 85 -1.82 1.75 -7.73
CA GLY A 85 -0.72 2.35 -8.49
C GLY A 85 0.10 1.31 -9.24
N ASN A 86 1.10 1.77 -9.97
CA ASN A 86 1.95 0.89 -10.77
C ASN A 86 2.81 -0.06 -9.90
N HIS A 87 3.24 0.35 -8.73
CA HIS A 87 3.93 -0.54 -7.80
C HIS A 87 2.99 -1.61 -7.23
N ASP A 88 1.78 -1.23 -6.85
CA ASP A 88 0.77 -2.16 -6.33
C ASP A 88 0.41 -3.25 -7.35
N GLU A 89 0.44 -2.92 -8.65
CA GLU A 89 0.12 -3.85 -9.74
C GLU A 89 1.25 -4.85 -10.07
N ARG A 90 2.43 -4.69 -9.52
CA ARG A 90 3.60 -5.50 -9.93
C ARG A 90 3.35 -7.00 -9.84
N VAL A 91 2.68 -7.47 -8.80
CA VAL A 91 2.37 -8.90 -8.64
C VAL A 91 1.48 -9.40 -9.77
N TYR A 92 0.47 -8.63 -10.16
CA TYR A 92 -0.45 -8.99 -11.24
C TYR A 92 0.24 -8.94 -12.60
N ARG A 93 1.09 -7.95 -12.83
CA ARG A 93 1.85 -7.80 -14.09
C ARG A 93 2.86 -8.92 -14.27
N LEU A 94 3.56 -9.33 -13.21
CA LEU A 94 4.47 -10.48 -13.25
C LEU A 94 3.71 -11.78 -13.51
N ALA A 95 2.59 -11.99 -12.82
CA ALA A 95 1.74 -13.16 -13.04
C ALA A 95 1.27 -13.21 -14.50
N ALA A 96 0.79 -12.10 -15.05
CA ALA A 96 0.37 -12.02 -16.45
C ALA A 96 1.52 -12.34 -17.43
N SER A 97 2.74 -11.91 -17.13
CA SER A 97 3.91 -12.17 -17.97
C SER A 97 4.27 -13.63 -18.11
N VAL A 98 3.81 -14.48 -17.20
CA VAL A 98 3.98 -15.94 -17.22
C VAL A 98 2.65 -16.69 -17.36
N ASN A 99 1.62 -16.02 -17.86
CA ASN A 99 0.29 -16.55 -18.13
C ASN A 99 -0.48 -17.05 -16.88
N ILE A 100 -0.22 -16.46 -15.71
CA ILE A 100 -1.01 -16.74 -14.51
C ILE A 100 -2.15 -15.72 -14.42
N PRO A 101 -3.43 -16.18 -14.50
CA PRO A 101 -4.58 -15.28 -14.37
C PRO A 101 -4.61 -14.58 -13.02
N GLY A 102 -5.02 -13.29 -13.00
CA GLY A 102 -5.09 -12.49 -11.78
C GLY A 102 -5.99 -13.10 -10.69
N ARG A 103 -7.02 -13.86 -11.08
CA ARG A 103 -7.90 -14.54 -10.12
C ARG A 103 -7.21 -15.64 -9.29
N PHE A 104 -6.00 -16.08 -9.69
CA PHE A 104 -5.19 -17.01 -8.90
C PHE A 104 -4.40 -16.28 -7.79
N ILE A 105 -4.36 -14.96 -7.84
CA ILE A 105 -3.68 -14.14 -6.87
C ILE A 105 -4.68 -13.72 -5.78
N ARG A 106 -4.25 -13.73 -4.53
CA ARG A 106 -5.07 -13.24 -3.42
C ARG A 106 -5.41 -11.76 -3.62
N SER A 107 -6.61 -11.35 -3.21
CA SER A 107 -7.01 -9.94 -3.25
C SER A 107 -6.08 -9.07 -2.38
N TYR A 108 -5.98 -7.80 -2.70
CA TYR A 108 -5.20 -6.85 -1.90
C TYR A 108 -5.67 -6.82 -0.44
N ALA A 109 -6.97 -6.74 -0.20
CA ALA A 109 -7.51 -6.76 1.15
C ALA A 109 -7.12 -8.04 1.93
N SER A 110 -7.07 -9.19 1.25
CA SER A 110 -6.63 -10.45 1.84
C SER A 110 -5.12 -10.45 2.14
N LEU A 111 -4.31 -9.89 1.22
CA LEU A 111 -2.86 -9.80 1.42
C LEU A 111 -2.49 -8.87 2.56
N TRP A 112 -3.16 -7.73 2.64
CA TRP A 112 -2.85 -6.70 3.64
C TRP A 112 -3.59 -6.91 4.96
N GLY A 113 -4.66 -7.69 4.98
CA GLY A 113 -5.49 -7.88 6.17
C GLY A 113 -6.30 -6.62 6.53
N THR A 114 -6.76 -5.88 5.51
CA THR A 114 -7.54 -4.65 5.69
C THR A 114 -9.01 -4.88 5.45
N LYS A 115 -9.85 -4.42 6.39
CA LYS A 115 -11.31 -4.42 6.25
C LYS A 115 -11.79 -2.98 6.11
N GLY A 116 -12.71 -2.74 5.16
CA GLY A 116 -13.26 -1.40 4.93
C GLY A 116 -12.45 -0.52 3.97
N TRP A 117 -11.52 -1.12 3.30
CA TRP A 117 -10.73 -0.48 2.25
C TRP A 117 -11.11 -1.01 0.87
#